data_232187aa41edc6a532a4f79cc7ed92e3
#
_entry.id   232187aa41edc6a532a4f79cc7ed92e3
#
_cell.length_a   1.000
_cell.length_b   1.000
_cell.length_c   1.000
_cell.angle_alpha   90.00
_cell.angle_beta   90.00
_cell.angle_gamma   90.00
#
_symmetry.space_group_name_H-M   'P 1'
#
loop_
_entity.id
_entity.type
_entity.pdbx_description
1 polymer ?
#
loop_
_entity_poly.entity_id
_entity_poly.type
_entity_poly.pdbx_seq_one_letter_code
_entity_poly.pdbx_strand_id
1 'polypeptide(L)'
;MMTTMNKNTAAPSMHITTPLFATDYNVYINHTDAGGIVYHANHLVFFENCRRDWFTKLGLNGYFLQTDDGEIQHFVVSQADLQYKKAILLDEVINVRIDKVELKPASIVFYQSIHRSAPNEEDIAQKSNPLANTTLLSRAKIVIACVQNQITPDSASNHSAPMRPIRVPQKLRESIEQALTQHANN
;
A
#
# COMPACT_ATOMS: atom_id res chain seq x y z
N MET A 1 24.21 46.56 27.32
CA MET A 1 24.17 46.05 25.96
C MET A 1 23.83 44.55 26.03
N MET A 2 22.57 44.22 25.82
CA MET A 2 22.12 42.80 25.76
C MET A 2 21.77 42.49 24.33
N THR A 3 22.52 41.57 23.73
CA THR A 3 22.32 41.09 22.35
C THR A 3 21.34 39.94 22.37
N THR A 4 20.13 40.15 21.88
CA THR A 4 19.13 39.13 21.69
C THR A 4 19.47 38.29 20.45
N MET A 5 19.85 37.03 20.64
CA MET A 5 19.98 36.06 19.57
C MET A 5 18.59 35.57 19.13
N ASN A 6 18.22 35.95 17.94
CA ASN A 6 17.03 35.46 17.25
C ASN A 6 17.31 34.06 16.66
N LYS A 7 16.80 33.00 17.30
CA LYS A 7 16.84 31.64 16.75
C LYS A 7 15.66 31.49 15.80
N ASN A 8 15.91 31.74 14.53
CA ASN A 8 15.00 31.40 13.46
C ASN A 8 15.12 29.88 13.19
N THR A 9 14.33 29.07 13.89
CA THR A 9 14.15 27.63 13.54
C THR A 9 13.12 27.57 12.43
N ALA A 10 13.59 27.49 11.19
CA ALA A 10 12.75 27.15 10.05
C ALA A 10 12.13 25.77 10.30
N ALA A 11 10.80 25.68 10.30
CA ALA A 11 10.08 24.42 10.32
C ALA A 11 10.49 23.59 9.10
N PRO A 12 10.67 22.25 9.22
CA PRO A 12 10.99 21.42 8.08
C PRO A 12 9.85 21.50 7.06
N SER A 13 10.18 21.90 5.84
CA SER A 13 9.25 21.87 4.71
C SER A 13 8.79 20.42 4.52
N MET A 14 7.50 20.15 4.76
CA MET A 14 6.88 18.89 4.38
C MET A 14 6.94 18.80 2.85
N HIS A 15 7.90 18.06 2.34
CA HIS A 15 7.87 17.62 0.95
C HIS A 15 6.66 16.69 0.81
N ILE A 16 5.59 17.20 0.23
CA ILE A 16 4.44 16.39 -0.17
C ILE A 16 4.92 15.57 -1.36
N THR A 17 5.35 14.34 -1.10
CA THR A 17 5.69 13.40 -2.16
C THR A 17 4.40 12.87 -2.78
N THR A 18 4.28 12.96 -4.09
CA THR A 18 3.19 12.35 -4.83
C THR A 18 3.21 10.82 -4.59
N PRO A 19 2.07 10.19 -4.23
CA PRO A 19 2.05 8.74 -4.06
C PRO A 19 2.30 8.04 -5.40
N LEU A 20 2.94 6.88 -5.35
CA LEU A 20 3.19 6.03 -6.52
C LEU A 20 1.89 5.58 -7.20
N PHE A 21 0.87 5.32 -6.38
CA PHE A 21 -0.48 4.99 -6.81
C PHE A 21 -1.48 5.40 -5.73
N ALA A 22 -2.66 5.84 -6.15
CA ALA A 22 -3.77 6.15 -5.25
C ALA A 22 -5.11 5.81 -5.90
N THR A 23 -6.07 5.41 -5.08
CA THR A 23 -7.44 5.13 -5.50
C THR A 23 -8.41 5.38 -4.35
N ASP A 24 -9.66 5.69 -4.68
CA ASP A 24 -10.70 5.98 -3.71
C ASP A 24 -11.58 4.76 -3.46
N TYR A 25 -11.98 4.57 -2.21
CA TYR A 25 -12.92 3.52 -1.79
C TYR A 25 -14.04 4.11 -0.94
N ASN A 26 -15.26 3.60 -1.16
CA ASN A 26 -16.38 3.86 -0.27
C ASN A 26 -16.34 2.94 0.95
N VAL A 27 -16.67 3.48 2.10
CA VAL A 27 -16.80 2.72 3.35
C VAL A 27 -18.25 2.27 3.50
N TYR A 28 -18.49 0.98 3.38
CA TYR A 28 -19.83 0.37 3.52
C TYR A 28 -20.00 -0.29 4.90
N ILE A 29 -21.21 -0.66 5.24
CA ILE A 29 -21.57 -1.25 6.53
C ILE A 29 -20.77 -2.52 6.85
N ASN A 30 -20.44 -3.33 5.85
CA ASN A 30 -19.61 -4.54 6.02
C ASN A 30 -18.13 -4.24 6.35
N HIS A 31 -17.70 -2.99 6.23
CA HIS A 31 -16.36 -2.57 6.62
C HIS A 31 -16.29 -2.12 8.08
N THR A 32 -17.44 -1.85 8.73
CA THR A 32 -17.51 -1.25 10.06
C THR A 32 -17.76 -2.27 11.16
N ASP A 33 -17.44 -1.88 12.38
CA ASP A 33 -17.89 -2.56 13.60
C ASP A 33 -19.24 -2.00 14.10
N ALA A 34 -19.68 -2.49 15.25
CA ALA A 34 -20.94 -2.04 15.87
C ALA A 34 -20.94 -0.55 16.29
N GLY A 35 -19.78 0.08 16.35
CA GLY A 35 -19.61 1.52 16.63
C GLY A 35 -19.69 2.41 15.41
N GLY A 36 -19.88 1.86 14.20
CA GLY A 36 -19.96 2.62 12.96
C GLY A 36 -18.62 3.15 12.45
N ILE A 37 -17.51 2.63 13.00
CA ILE A 37 -16.16 2.93 12.51
C ILE A 37 -15.58 1.70 11.81
N VAL A 38 -14.67 1.91 10.88
CA VAL A 38 -14.00 0.81 10.17
C VAL A 38 -13.32 -0.12 11.16
N TYR A 39 -13.73 -1.40 11.12
CA TYR A 39 -13.11 -2.44 11.93
C TYR A 39 -11.61 -2.50 11.66
N HIS A 40 -10.81 -2.59 12.72
CA HIS A 40 -9.36 -2.43 12.61
C HIS A 40 -8.70 -3.34 11.56
N ALA A 41 -9.18 -4.57 11.37
CA ALA A 41 -8.65 -5.47 10.35
C ALA A 41 -9.00 -5.04 8.91
N ASN A 42 -10.10 -4.30 8.71
CA ASN A 42 -10.52 -3.86 7.38
C ASN A 42 -9.61 -2.78 6.79
N HIS A 43 -8.79 -2.10 7.58
CA HIS A 43 -7.71 -1.26 7.05
C HIS A 43 -6.74 -2.08 6.19
N LEU A 44 -6.43 -3.33 6.60
CA LEU A 44 -5.58 -4.23 5.80
C LEU A 44 -6.27 -4.65 4.50
N VAL A 45 -7.60 -4.83 4.52
CA VAL A 45 -8.39 -5.12 3.30
C VAL A 45 -8.31 -3.96 2.30
N PHE A 46 -8.45 -2.71 2.75
CA PHE A 46 -8.29 -1.55 1.87
C PHE A 46 -6.88 -1.45 1.30
N PHE A 47 -5.84 -1.69 2.10
CA PHE A 47 -4.47 -1.73 1.62
C PHE A 47 -4.25 -2.86 0.61
N GLU A 48 -4.83 -4.02 0.85
CA GLU A 48 -4.78 -5.17 -0.07
C GLU A 48 -5.44 -4.82 -1.41
N ASN A 49 -6.66 -4.27 -1.40
CA ASN A 49 -7.38 -3.87 -2.59
C ASN A 49 -6.58 -2.85 -3.41
N CYS A 50 -5.99 -1.84 -2.76
CA CYS A 50 -5.16 -0.84 -3.41
C CYS A 50 -3.94 -1.46 -4.11
N ARG A 51 -3.26 -2.45 -3.49
CA ARG A 51 -2.17 -3.18 -4.15
C ARG A 51 -2.65 -3.97 -5.36
N ARG A 52 -3.82 -4.61 -5.26
CA ARG A 52 -4.43 -5.35 -6.37
C ARG A 52 -4.76 -4.44 -7.54
N ASP A 53 -5.36 -3.28 -7.27
CA ASP A 53 -5.70 -2.30 -8.29
C ASP A 53 -4.44 -1.79 -8.99
N TRP A 54 -3.37 -1.54 -8.22
CA TRP A 54 -2.08 -1.15 -8.80
C TRP A 54 -1.48 -2.24 -9.67
N PHE A 55 -1.47 -3.50 -9.23
CA PHE A 55 -1.00 -4.63 -10.04
C PHE A 55 -1.84 -4.80 -11.33
N THR A 56 -3.15 -4.64 -11.24
CA THR A 56 -4.03 -4.65 -12.42
C THR A 56 -3.65 -3.55 -13.40
N LYS A 57 -3.37 -2.33 -12.90
CA LYS A 57 -2.90 -1.20 -13.72
C LYS A 57 -1.55 -1.49 -14.40
N LEU A 58 -0.68 -2.26 -13.77
CA LEU A 58 0.60 -2.70 -14.34
C LEU A 58 0.46 -3.89 -15.30
N GLY A 59 -0.75 -4.38 -15.57
CA GLY A 59 -0.99 -5.56 -16.40
C GLY A 59 -0.57 -6.88 -15.74
N LEU A 60 -0.43 -6.88 -14.41
CA LEU A 60 -0.10 -8.04 -13.60
C LEU A 60 -1.38 -8.61 -13.02
N ASN A 61 -1.94 -9.62 -13.66
CA ASN A 61 -3.20 -10.24 -13.22
C ASN A 61 -2.97 -11.15 -12.01
N GLY A 62 -3.36 -10.66 -10.85
CA GLY A 62 -3.55 -11.46 -9.65
C GLY A 62 -2.28 -11.82 -8.88
N TYR A 63 -2.50 -12.50 -7.76
CA TYR A 63 -1.47 -12.97 -6.82
C TYR A 63 -0.81 -14.28 -7.24
N PHE A 64 -1.31 -14.90 -8.31
CA PHE A 64 -0.78 -16.15 -8.81
C PHE A 64 -0.12 -15.89 -10.15
N LEU A 65 1.19 -15.98 -10.18
CA LEU A 65 1.98 -15.96 -11.39
C LEU A 65 2.43 -17.40 -11.66
N GLN A 66 2.11 -17.91 -12.84
CA GLN A 66 2.75 -19.11 -13.32
C GLN A 66 4.17 -18.76 -13.76
N THR A 67 5.13 -19.58 -13.34
CA THR A 67 6.47 -19.57 -13.93
C THR A 67 6.45 -20.19 -15.32
N ASP A 68 7.55 -20.01 -16.07
CA ASP A 68 7.74 -20.66 -17.37
C ASP A 68 7.67 -22.20 -17.26
N ASP A 69 7.92 -22.76 -16.08
CA ASP A 69 7.83 -24.16 -15.74
C ASP A 69 6.39 -24.62 -15.40
N GLY A 70 5.42 -23.70 -15.40
CA GLY A 70 4.02 -23.98 -15.05
C GLY A 70 3.75 -24.11 -13.56
N GLU A 71 4.74 -23.86 -12.69
CA GLU A 71 4.56 -23.88 -11.24
C GLU A 71 3.87 -22.61 -10.74
N ILE A 72 3.01 -22.76 -9.73
CA ILE A 72 2.28 -21.63 -9.13
C ILE A 72 3.11 -21.02 -8.03
N GLN A 73 3.37 -19.73 -8.15
CA GLN A 73 4.00 -18.92 -7.11
C GLN A 73 2.94 -18.17 -6.33
N HIS A 74 3.16 -18.06 -5.02
CA HIS A 74 2.26 -17.38 -4.13
C HIS A 74 2.93 -16.12 -3.53
N PHE A 75 2.11 -15.12 -3.29
CA PHE A 75 2.51 -13.92 -2.55
C PHE A 75 1.76 -13.92 -1.22
N VAL A 76 2.52 -14.03 -0.14
CA VAL A 76 1.95 -14.09 1.21
C VAL A 76 2.42 -12.89 2.03
N VAL A 77 1.51 -12.30 2.79
CA VAL A 77 1.87 -11.26 3.76
C VAL A 77 2.65 -11.92 4.89
N SER A 78 3.94 -11.60 4.98
CA SER A 78 4.83 -12.11 6.04
C SER A 78 4.91 -11.17 7.25
N GLN A 79 4.63 -9.87 7.03
CA GLN A 79 4.61 -8.87 8.09
C GLN A 79 3.69 -7.72 7.71
N ALA A 80 2.93 -7.21 8.69
CA ALA A 80 2.13 -6.00 8.56
C ALA A 80 2.27 -5.15 9.83
N ASP A 81 2.94 -4.00 9.70
CA ASP A 81 3.05 -2.99 10.77
C ASP A 81 2.04 -1.90 10.47
N LEU A 82 0.97 -1.81 11.25
CA LEU A 82 -0.14 -0.91 11.03
C LEU A 82 -0.25 0.12 12.16
N GLN A 83 -0.44 1.37 11.81
CA GLN A 83 -0.65 2.48 12.75
C GLN A 83 -1.97 3.18 12.43
N TYR A 84 -2.88 3.15 13.39
CA TYR A 84 -4.15 3.88 13.36
C TYR A 84 -3.93 5.28 13.91
N LYS A 85 -4.40 6.30 13.18
CA LYS A 85 -4.24 7.72 13.56
C LYS A 85 -5.57 8.35 13.89
N LYS A 86 -6.59 8.11 13.06
CA LYS A 86 -7.96 8.62 13.24
C LYS A 86 -8.97 7.57 12.79
N ALA A 87 -10.17 7.60 13.38
CA ALA A 87 -11.27 6.75 12.97
C ALA A 87 -11.70 7.06 11.52
N ILE A 88 -12.12 6.02 10.84
CA ILE A 88 -12.78 6.08 9.54
C ILE A 88 -14.24 5.73 9.77
N LEU A 89 -15.16 6.56 9.31
CA LEU A 89 -16.59 6.41 9.57
C LEU A 89 -17.30 5.69 8.42
N LEU A 90 -18.47 5.12 8.72
CA LEU A 90 -19.40 4.63 7.71
C LEU A 90 -19.73 5.75 6.72
N ASP A 91 -19.94 5.38 5.46
CA ASP A 91 -20.29 6.26 4.34
C ASP A 91 -19.20 7.28 3.92
N GLU A 92 -18.03 7.25 4.53
CA GLU A 92 -16.89 8.05 4.05
C GLU A 92 -16.34 7.52 2.73
N VAL A 93 -15.77 8.43 1.95
CA VAL A 93 -14.86 8.13 0.83
C VAL A 93 -13.43 8.34 1.32
N ILE A 94 -12.64 7.29 1.24
CA ILE A 94 -11.24 7.31 1.66
C ILE A 94 -10.31 7.17 0.46
N ASN A 95 -9.19 7.90 0.48
CA ASN A 95 -8.14 7.80 -0.51
C ASN A 95 -7.03 6.90 0.02
N VAL A 96 -6.85 5.73 -0.60
CA VAL A 96 -5.84 4.74 -0.22
C VAL A 96 -4.66 4.83 -1.17
N ARG A 97 -3.46 4.87 -0.63
CA ARG A 97 -2.23 5.17 -1.36
C ARG A 97 -1.18 4.08 -1.23
N ILE A 98 -0.39 3.92 -2.27
CA ILE A 98 0.93 3.31 -2.23
C ILE A 98 1.93 4.47 -2.29
N ASP A 99 2.55 4.78 -1.16
CA ASP A 99 3.47 5.92 -1.06
C ASP A 99 4.87 5.54 -1.56
N LYS A 100 5.30 4.30 -1.28
CA LYS A 100 6.61 3.79 -1.65
C LYS A 100 6.59 2.27 -1.78
N VAL A 101 7.41 1.74 -2.68
CA VAL A 101 7.67 0.31 -2.84
C VAL A 101 9.17 0.06 -2.82
N GLU A 102 9.60 -0.98 -2.10
CA GLU A 102 10.98 -1.46 -2.11
C GLU A 102 11.02 -2.93 -2.54
N LEU A 103 11.80 -3.21 -3.56
CA LEU A 103 12.06 -4.57 -4.02
C LEU A 103 13.24 -5.17 -3.27
N LYS A 104 13.01 -6.32 -2.64
CA LYS A 104 14.04 -7.17 -2.02
C LYS A 104 14.25 -8.42 -2.88
N PRO A 105 15.27 -9.24 -2.62
CA PRO A 105 15.49 -10.46 -3.40
C PRO A 105 14.28 -11.42 -3.42
N ALA A 106 13.62 -11.64 -2.27
CA ALA A 106 12.52 -12.60 -2.11
C ALA A 106 11.23 -11.97 -1.55
N SER A 107 11.15 -10.65 -1.49
CA SER A 107 9.98 -9.94 -0.97
C SER A 107 9.81 -8.56 -1.58
N ILE A 108 8.61 -8.03 -1.44
CA ILE A 108 8.23 -6.67 -1.83
C ILE A 108 7.73 -5.97 -0.58
N VAL A 109 8.26 -4.79 -0.28
CA VAL A 109 7.84 -3.98 0.87
C VAL A 109 7.01 -2.82 0.36
N PHE A 110 5.78 -2.71 0.84
CA PHE A 110 4.85 -1.61 0.55
C PHE A 110 4.76 -0.68 1.74
N TYR A 111 4.88 0.62 1.50
CA TYR A 111 4.51 1.68 2.42
C TYR A 111 3.23 2.31 1.90
N GLN A 112 2.19 2.23 2.69
CA GLN A 112 0.84 2.62 2.30
C GLN A 112 0.20 3.53 3.34
N SER A 113 -0.74 4.35 2.90
CA SER A 113 -1.49 5.26 3.77
C SER A 113 -2.95 5.37 3.33
N ILE A 114 -3.82 5.66 4.29
CA ILE A 114 -5.22 5.99 4.07
C ILE A 114 -5.44 7.43 4.50
N HIS A 115 -6.07 8.20 3.64
CA HIS A 115 -6.35 9.60 3.85
C HIS A 115 -7.85 9.91 3.68
N ARG A 116 -8.31 10.93 4.38
CA ARG A 116 -9.57 11.60 4.14
C ARG A 116 -9.29 12.90 3.42
N SER A 117 -9.98 13.16 2.32
CA SER A 117 -9.96 14.48 1.69
C SER A 117 -10.67 15.47 2.60
N ALA A 118 -10.09 16.65 2.80
CA ALA A 118 -10.78 17.69 3.56
C ALA A 118 -11.97 18.19 2.74
N PRO A 119 -13.18 18.28 3.31
CA PRO A 119 -14.32 18.91 2.66
C PRO A 119 -14.18 20.43 2.78
N ASN A 120 -13.39 21.05 1.95
CA ASN A 120 -13.32 22.50 1.86
C ASN A 120 -14.01 22.97 0.61
N GLU A 121 -15.15 23.61 0.79
CA GLU A 121 -15.91 24.28 -0.29
C GLU A 121 -15.07 25.38 -0.99
N GLU A 122 -14.04 25.92 -0.33
CA GLU A 122 -13.12 26.91 -0.88
C GLU A 122 -12.05 26.32 -1.80
N ASP A 123 -11.73 25.03 -1.69
CA ASP A 123 -10.70 24.37 -2.51
C ASP A 123 -11.17 24.04 -3.94
N ILE A 124 -12.47 24.12 -4.20
CA ILE A 124 -13.04 23.95 -5.55
C ILE A 124 -12.62 25.12 -6.46
N ALA A 125 -12.34 26.29 -5.91
CA ALA A 125 -11.97 27.49 -6.65
C ALA A 125 -10.46 27.65 -6.91
N GLN A 126 -9.61 26.99 -6.14
CA GLN A 126 -8.16 27.03 -6.32
C GLN A 126 -7.64 25.63 -6.68
N LYS A 127 -7.33 25.45 -7.94
CA LYS A 127 -6.73 24.21 -8.52
C LYS A 127 -5.31 23.94 -8.02
N SER A 128 -5.00 24.15 -6.74
CA SER A 128 -3.71 23.87 -6.16
C SER A 128 -3.74 22.54 -5.43
N ASN A 129 -3.19 21.52 -6.08
CA ASN A 129 -2.83 20.19 -5.58
C ASN A 129 -3.81 19.56 -4.56
N PRO A 130 -4.78 18.74 -5.04
CA PRO A 130 -5.79 18.10 -4.17
C PRO A 130 -5.19 17.16 -3.09
N LEU A 131 -3.90 16.84 -3.18
CA LEU A 131 -3.19 15.99 -2.23
C LEU A 131 -2.70 16.77 -0.99
N ALA A 132 -2.66 18.11 -1.03
CA ALA A 132 -2.09 18.93 0.03
C ALA A 132 -2.99 19.03 1.27
N ASN A 133 -4.30 18.87 1.12
CA ASN A 133 -5.30 19.10 2.18
C ASN A 133 -5.95 17.80 2.66
N THR A 134 -5.19 16.73 2.83
CA THR A 134 -5.70 15.43 3.29
C THR A 134 -5.32 15.13 4.72
N THR A 135 -6.23 14.50 5.47
CA THR A 135 -5.95 14.02 6.83
C THR A 135 -5.52 12.55 6.79
N LEU A 136 -4.34 12.25 7.33
CA LEU A 136 -3.86 10.87 7.51
C LEU A 136 -4.72 10.13 8.55
N LEU A 137 -5.33 9.02 8.14
CA LEU A 137 -6.20 8.17 8.97
C LEU A 137 -5.46 6.94 9.49
N SER A 138 -4.70 6.27 8.61
CA SER A 138 -3.81 5.17 8.99
C SER A 138 -2.65 5.04 8.00
N ARG A 139 -1.61 4.35 8.44
CA ARG A 139 -0.48 3.98 7.58
C ARG A 139 0.02 2.58 7.91
N ALA A 140 0.58 1.91 6.91
CA ALA A 140 1.12 0.57 7.08
C ALA A 140 2.44 0.39 6.34
N LYS A 141 3.30 -0.47 6.92
CA LYS A 141 4.39 -1.11 6.21
C LYS A 141 4.03 -2.59 6.08
N ILE A 142 3.93 -3.09 4.86
CA ILE A 142 3.50 -4.45 4.57
C ILE A 142 4.60 -5.14 3.77
N VAL A 143 5.05 -6.30 4.25
CA VAL A 143 6.04 -7.14 3.60
C VAL A 143 5.33 -8.33 2.98
N ILE A 144 5.47 -8.48 1.68
CA ILE A 144 4.93 -9.60 0.91
C ILE A 144 6.09 -10.47 0.50
N ALA A 145 6.12 -11.71 0.97
CA ALA A 145 7.07 -12.72 0.57
C ALA A 145 6.60 -13.47 -0.68
N CYS A 146 7.52 -13.72 -1.60
CA CYS A 146 7.31 -14.65 -2.71
C CYS A 146 7.64 -16.04 -2.24
N VAL A 147 6.70 -16.97 -2.37
CA VAL A 147 6.85 -18.35 -1.91
C VAL A 147 6.34 -19.33 -2.97
N GLN A 148 6.87 -20.52 -2.94
CA GLN A 148 6.48 -21.62 -3.82
C GLN A 148 6.24 -22.87 -2.99
N ASN A 149 5.24 -23.69 -3.36
CA ASN A 149 5.02 -24.98 -2.75
C ASN A 149 6.17 -25.92 -3.11
N GLN A 150 6.67 -26.66 -2.13
CA GLN A 150 7.57 -27.77 -2.42
C GLN A 150 6.73 -28.99 -2.83
N ILE A 151 6.78 -29.35 -4.10
CA ILE A 151 6.23 -30.63 -4.56
C ILE A 151 7.27 -31.70 -4.21
N THR A 152 6.97 -32.50 -3.17
CA THR A 152 7.72 -33.74 -2.93
C THR A 152 6.94 -34.92 -3.50
N PRO A 153 7.58 -35.94 -4.06
CA PRO A 153 6.89 -37.13 -4.62
C PRO A 153 5.93 -37.81 -3.62
N ASP A 154 6.19 -37.66 -2.31
CA ASP A 154 5.37 -38.22 -1.22
C ASP A 154 4.22 -37.29 -0.77
N SER A 155 4.11 -36.08 -1.32
CA SER A 155 3.10 -35.12 -0.89
C SER A 155 1.71 -35.32 -1.50
N ALA A 156 1.49 -36.40 -2.25
CA ALA A 156 0.18 -36.72 -2.82
C ALA A 156 -0.92 -37.02 -1.76
N SER A 157 -0.56 -37.10 -0.48
CA SER A 157 -1.50 -37.41 0.63
C SER A 157 -1.60 -36.35 1.74
N ASN A 158 -0.80 -35.28 1.73
CA ASN A 158 -0.86 -34.23 2.76
C ASN A 158 -1.11 -32.85 2.17
N HIS A 159 -2.22 -32.23 2.57
CA HIS A 159 -2.74 -30.94 2.07
C HIS A 159 -1.90 -29.71 2.42
N SER A 160 -0.68 -29.83 2.92
CA SER A 160 0.21 -28.70 3.21
C SER A 160 1.66 -29.03 2.85
N ALA A 161 1.98 -28.94 1.54
CA ALA A 161 3.39 -28.89 1.16
C ALA A 161 4.04 -27.64 1.78
N PRO A 162 5.23 -27.76 2.39
CA PRO A 162 5.90 -26.61 3.00
C PRO A 162 6.23 -25.56 1.92
N MET A 163 5.86 -24.30 2.21
CA MET A 163 6.19 -23.18 1.35
C MET A 163 7.64 -22.76 1.60
N ARG A 164 8.40 -22.53 0.53
CA ARG A 164 9.74 -21.96 0.63
C ARG A 164 9.79 -20.57 0.00
N PRO A 165 10.54 -19.63 0.56
CA PRO A 165 10.80 -18.35 -0.09
C PRO A 165 11.52 -18.56 -1.43
N ILE A 166 11.12 -17.83 -2.43
CA ILE A 166 11.75 -17.76 -3.74
C ILE A 166 12.07 -16.33 -4.11
N ARG A 167 12.90 -16.14 -5.11
CA ARG A 167 13.15 -14.79 -5.63
C ARG A 167 11.89 -14.20 -6.23
N VAL A 168 11.73 -12.87 -6.10
CA VAL A 168 10.67 -12.14 -6.80
C VAL A 168 10.79 -12.44 -8.30
N PRO A 169 9.71 -12.92 -8.95
CA PRO A 169 9.73 -13.27 -10.37
C PRO A 169 10.23 -12.12 -11.23
N GLN A 170 11.02 -12.43 -12.25
CA GLN A 170 11.69 -11.42 -13.07
C GLN A 170 10.69 -10.46 -13.74
N LYS A 171 9.63 -10.98 -14.33
CA LYS A 171 8.59 -10.18 -14.98
C LYS A 171 7.93 -9.20 -14.00
N LEU A 172 7.64 -9.64 -12.76
CA LEU A 172 7.06 -8.79 -11.73
C LEU A 172 8.05 -7.70 -11.30
N ARG A 173 9.31 -8.08 -11.11
CA ARG A 173 10.39 -7.14 -10.77
C ARG A 173 10.51 -6.04 -11.82
N GLU A 174 10.64 -6.41 -13.09
CA GLU A 174 10.79 -5.48 -14.21
C GLU A 174 9.59 -4.51 -14.31
N SER A 175 8.37 -5.03 -14.18
CA SER A 175 7.17 -4.19 -14.22
C SER A 175 7.13 -3.17 -13.08
N ILE A 176 7.53 -3.56 -11.87
CA ILE A 176 7.60 -2.65 -10.73
C ILE A 176 8.73 -1.64 -10.91
N GLU A 177 9.93 -2.06 -11.31
CA GLU A 177 11.08 -1.17 -11.55
C GLU A 177 10.76 -0.13 -12.63
N GLN A 178 10.07 -0.53 -13.70
CA GLN A 178 9.61 0.39 -14.72
C GLN A 178 8.63 1.43 -14.17
N ALA A 179 7.65 1.01 -13.36
CA ALA A 179 6.69 1.91 -12.73
C ALA A 179 7.37 2.91 -11.78
N LEU A 180 8.36 2.45 -10.99
CA LEU A 180 9.14 3.31 -10.10
C LEU A 180 9.97 4.35 -10.87
N THR A 181 10.58 3.94 -11.99
CA THR A 181 11.37 4.83 -12.86
C THR A 181 10.49 5.89 -13.51
N GLN A 182 9.31 5.51 -14.01
CA GLN A 182 8.36 6.44 -14.61
C GLN A 182 7.87 7.47 -13.60
N HIS A 183 7.60 7.03 -12.36
CA HIS A 183 7.15 7.92 -11.29
C HIS A 183 8.23 8.92 -10.86
N ALA A 184 9.52 8.53 -10.85
CA ALA A 184 10.63 9.40 -10.49
C ALA A 184 10.91 10.49 -11.53
N ASN A 185 10.45 10.32 -12.78
CA ASN A 185 10.66 11.25 -13.89
C ASN A 185 9.49 12.23 -14.09
N ASN A 186 8.40 12.11 -13.33
CA ASN A 186 7.22 12.98 -13.34
C ASN A 186 7.21 13.91 -12.13
#